data_7593a45e329e41ff282d885033a639ee
#
_entry.id   7593a45e329e41ff282d885033a639ee
#
_cell.length_a   1.000
_cell.length_b   1.000
_cell.length_c   1.000
_cell.angle_alpha   90.00
_cell.angle_beta   90.00
_cell.angle_gamma   90.00
#
_symmetry.space_group_name_H-M   'P 1'
#
loop_
_entity.id
_entity.type
_entity.pdbx_description
1 polymer ?
#
loop_
_entity_poly.entity_id
_entity_poly.type
_entity_poly.pdbx_seq_one_letter_code
_entity_poly.pdbx_strand_id
1 'polypeptide(L)'
;TASTVEVTVKKAGNGVELTDEGLLSGYGDPLGEAVSQLTLSIASKLDKDAMACLSGIGTAMTVDSSDTALSADVVADALVKFGDSADGDKVLLIAPAQMAALRKSESWLKATDMGVDFLMKGTVGMIHGCQVAVSNKIKAASGVYENYIVMPGALALFLKRDTEAEMQMLAGRGQRTLLEQVHPVANQADL
;
A
#
# COMPACT_ATOMS: atom_id res chain seq x y z
N THR A 1 -26.69 -19.19 3.95
CA THR A 1 -26.26 -19.01 5.36
C THR A 1 -25.47 -17.74 5.44
N ALA A 2 -25.97 -16.74 6.21
CA ALA A 2 -25.21 -15.53 6.47
C ALA A 2 -24.11 -15.85 7.48
N SER A 3 -22.87 -15.54 7.16
CA SER A 3 -21.75 -15.60 8.09
C SER A 3 -21.51 -14.20 8.66
N THR A 4 -21.18 -14.11 9.93
CA THR A 4 -20.84 -12.86 10.60
C THR A 4 -19.34 -12.83 10.81
N VAL A 5 -18.67 -11.76 10.36
CA VAL A 5 -17.25 -11.52 10.59
C VAL A 5 -17.11 -10.45 11.68
N GLU A 6 -16.34 -10.76 12.72
CA GLU A 6 -16.04 -9.80 13.78
C GLU A 6 -14.78 -9.02 13.44
N VAL A 7 -14.89 -7.69 13.46
CA VAL A 7 -13.78 -6.78 13.14
C VAL A 7 -13.38 -5.99 14.39
N THR A 8 -12.11 -6.12 14.80
CA THR A 8 -11.58 -5.38 15.93
C THR A 8 -10.99 -4.05 15.48
N VAL A 9 -11.57 -2.95 15.94
CA VAL A 9 -11.09 -1.60 15.65
C VAL A 9 -9.81 -1.32 16.45
N LYS A 10 -8.74 -0.92 15.76
CA LYS A 10 -7.47 -0.53 16.37
C LYS A 10 -7.30 0.99 16.30
N LYS A 11 -6.77 1.59 17.37
CA LYS A 11 -6.38 2.99 17.37
C LYS A 11 -4.96 3.13 16.85
N ALA A 12 -4.74 4.00 15.86
CA ALA A 12 -3.43 4.46 15.43
C ALA A 12 -3.29 5.94 15.78
N GLY A 13 -2.13 6.34 16.25
CA GLY A 13 -1.82 7.73 16.57
C GLY A 13 -0.33 7.97 16.44
N ASN A 14 0.05 9.18 16.13
CA ASN A 14 1.42 9.65 16.09
C ASN A 14 1.46 11.08 16.62
N GLY A 15 2.63 11.54 17.09
CA GLY A 15 2.78 12.86 17.64
C GLY A 15 4.17 13.42 17.38
N VAL A 16 4.25 14.75 17.26
CA VAL A 16 5.50 15.49 17.12
C VAL A 16 5.55 16.56 18.21
N GLU A 17 6.68 16.69 18.87
CA GLU A 17 6.96 17.78 19.81
C GLU A 17 7.84 18.82 19.12
N LEU A 18 7.40 20.07 19.20
CA LEU A 18 8.14 21.23 18.68
C LEU A 18 8.40 22.19 19.82
N THR A 19 9.62 22.72 19.91
CA THR A 19 9.98 23.78 20.87
C THR A 19 9.68 25.15 20.29
N ASP A 20 9.37 26.12 21.14
CA ASP A 20 9.13 27.50 20.72
C ASP A 20 10.38 28.12 20.06
N GLU A 21 11.58 27.78 20.55
CA GLU A 21 12.84 28.20 19.95
C GLU A 21 13.00 27.60 18.53
N GLY A 22 12.62 26.33 18.35
CA GLY A 22 12.65 25.66 17.04
C GLY A 22 11.69 26.28 16.05
N LEU A 23 10.53 26.75 16.50
CA LEU A 23 9.56 27.45 15.67
C LEU A 23 10.02 28.86 15.29
N LEU A 24 10.66 29.58 16.20
CA LEU A 24 11.14 30.94 16.00
C LEU A 24 12.43 31.01 15.18
N SER A 25 13.34 30.06 15.36
CA SER A 25 14.64 30.02 14.68
C SER A 25 14.67 29.09 13.47
N GLY A 26 13.63 28.29 13.25
CA GLY A 26 13.53 27.36 12.14
C GLY A 26 13.42 28.06 10.79
N TYR A 27 14.09 27.54 9.77
CA TYR A 27 13.94 28.01 8.40
C TYR A 27 12.69 27.40 7.75
N GLY A 28 11.86 28.24 7.14
CA GLY A 28 10.62 27.81 6.48
C GLY A 28 9.42 27.72 7.43
N ASP A 29 8.59 26.68 7.25
CA ASP A 29 7.40 26.41 8.09
C ASP A 29 7.54 25.05 8.80
N PRO A 30 8.19 24.99 9.98
CA PRO A 30 8.37 23.75 10.72
C PRO A 30 7.04 23.10 11.17
N LEU A 31 6.01 23.92 11.40
CA LEU A 31 4.71 23.43 11.82
C LEU A 31 3.99 22.74 10.66
N GLY A 32 3.97 23.35 9.48
CA GLY A 32 3.36 22.76 8.27
C GLY A 32 4.07 21.48 7.88
N GLU A 33 5.40 21.42 7.98
CA GLU A 33 6.17 20.20 7.73
C GLU A 33 5.83 19.10 8.73
N ALA A 34 5.70 19.42 10.01
CA ALA A 34 5.30 18.46 11.05
C ALA A 34 3.93 17.85 10.78
N VAL A 35 2.93 18.66 10.41
CA VAL A 35 1.60 18.18 10.03
C VAL A 35 1.67 17.26 8.80
N SER A 36 2.44 17.66 7.78
CA SER A 36 2.64 16.84 6.58
C SER A 36 3.24 15.48 6.92
N GLN A 37 4.27 15.43 7.75
CA GLN A 37 4.92 14.19 8.19
C GLN A 37 3.98 13.31 9.02
N LEU A 38 3.15 13.90 9.89
CA LEU A 38 2.14 13.15 10.64
C LEU A 38 1.12 12.49 9.72
N THR A 39 0.58 13.24 8.75
CA THR A 39 -0.39 12.73 7.77
C THR A 39 0.20 11.58 6.94
N LEU A 40 1.43 11.74 6.44
CA LEU A 40 2.14 10.68 5.72
C LEU A 40 2.39 9.44 6.59
N SER A 41 2.68 9.64 7.87
CA SER A 41 2.87 8.55 8.84
C SER A 41 1.61 7.71 9.01
N ILE A 42 0.45 8.37 9.15
CA ILE A 42 -0.85 7.70 9.30
C ILE A 42 -1.22 6.95 7.99
N ALA A 43 -1.09 7.60 6.84
CA ALA A 43 -1.32 6.95 5.55
C ALA A 43 -0.41 5.71 5.37
N SER A 44 0.88 5.85 5.75
CA SER A 44 1.82 4.72 5.72
C SER A 44 1.42 3.58 6.66
N LYS A 45 0.79 3.88 7.78
CA LYS A 45 0.27 2.86 8.71
C LYS A 45 -0.92 2.12 8.12
N LEU A 46 -1.84 2.83 7.47
CA LEU A 46 -2.98 2.24 6.76
C LEU A 46 -2.51 1.27 5.67
N ASP A 47 -1.57 1.70 4.84
CA ASP A 47 -0.99 0.85 3.80
C ASP A 47 -0.36 -0.42 4.38
N LYS A 48 0.36 -0.30 5.49
CA LYS A 48 0.96 -1.47 6.16
C LYS A 48 -0.09 -2.44 6.67
N ASP A 49 -1.16 -1.94 7.25
CA ASP A 49 -2.24 -2.78 7.78
C ASP A 49 -3.01 -3.47 6.65
N ALA A 50 -3.25 -2.77 5.53
CA ALA A 50 -3.82 -3.36 4.32
C ALA A 50 -2.94 -4.50 3.76
N MET A 51 -1.63 -4.28 3.64
CA MET A 51 -0.70 -5.33 3.19
C MET A 51 -0.64 -6.52 4.16
N ALA A 52 -0.74 -6.28 5.46
CA ALA A 52 -0.79 -7.35 6.46
C ALA A 52 -2.06 -8.19 6.35
N CYS A 53 -3.18 -7.59 5.94
CA CYS A 53 -4.40 -8.34 5.64
C CYS A 53 -4.24 -9.20 4.38
N LEU A 54 -3.61 -8.68 3.33
CA LEU A 54 -3.36 -9.41 2.10
C LEU A 54 -2.42 -10.61 2.32
N SER A 55 -1.43 -10.50 3.21
CA SER A 55 -0.53 -11.63 3.52
C SER A 55 -1.22 -12.79 4.24
N GLY A 56 -2.43 -12.58 4.76
CA GLY A 56 -3.25 -13.63 5.39
C GLY A 56 -4.10 -14.45 4.43
N ILE A 57 -3.99 -14.26 3.12
CA ILE A 57 -4.75 -15.01 2.11
C ILE A 57 -4.40 -16.49 2.18
N GLY A 58 -5.42 -17.35 2.14
CA GLY A 58 -5.24 -18.81 2.18
C GLY A 58 -4.50 -19.36 0.97
N THR A 59 -3.86 -20.51 1.14
CA THR A 59 -3.06 -21.19 0.08
C THR A 59 -3.84 -21.51 -1.19
N ALA A 60 -5.17 -21.61 -1.13
CA ALA A 60 -6.03 -21.85 -2.29
C ALA A 60 -5.93 -20.72 -3.35
N MET A 61 -5.70 -19.48 -2.92
CA MET A 61 -5.56 -18.30 -3.77
C MET A 61 -4.08 -17.91 -4.03
N THR A 62 -3.15 -18.76 -3.66
CA THR A 62 -1.71 -18.52 -3.83
C THR A 62 -1.18 -19.31 -5.02
N VAL A 63 -0.31 -18.71 -5.79
CA VAL A 63 0.52 -19.37 -6.82
C VAL A 63 1.97 -19.28 -6.38
N ASP A 64 2.60 -20.43 -6.19
CA ASP A 64 4.02 -20.48 -5.85
C ASP A 64 4.85 -20.39 -7.14
N SER A 65 5.63 -19.33 -7.24
CA SER A 65 6.60 -19.08 -8.31
C SER A 65 7.96 -18.62 -7.74
N SER A 66 8.29 -19.10 -6.54
CA SER A 66 9.50 -18.69 -5.79
C SER A 66 10.79 -18.92 -6.56
N ASP A 67 10.83 -19.92 -7.45
CA ASP A 67 11.99 -20.28 -8.27
C ASP A 67 12.08 -19.47 -9.58
N THR A 68 11.09 -18.64 -9.88
CA THR A 68 11.00 -17.93 -11.16
C THR A 68 10.92 -16.41 -10.94
N ALA A 69 11.59 -15.63 -11.79
CA ALA A 69 11.41 -14.18 -11.77
C ALA A 69 9.99 -13.80 -12.21
N LEU A 70 9.44 -12.74 -11.62
CA LEU A 70 8.12 -12.25 -12.01
C LEU A 70 8.10 -11.89 -13.51
N SER A 71 7.22 -12.55 -14.24
CA SER A 71 6.99 -12.36 -15.67
C SER A 71 5.49 -12.21 -15.97
N ALA A 72 5.15 -11.84 -17.20
CA ALA A 72 3.75 -11.76 -17.63
C ALA A 72 3.07 -13.13 -17.53
N ASP A 73 3.79 -14.22 -17.81
CA ASP A 73 3.25 -15.57 -17.75
C ASP A 73 2.84 -15.96 -16.31
N VAL A 74 3.66 -15.64 -15.31
CA VAL A 74 3.33 -15.87 -13.90
C VAL A 74 2.09 -15.09 -13.49
N VAL A 75 1.92 -13.88 -14.00
CA VAL A 75 0.70 -13.08 -13.76
C VAL A 75 -0.51 -13.74 -14.41
N ALA A 76 -0.38 -14.27 -15.62
CA ALA A 76 -1.45 -14.99 -16.30
C ALA A 76 -1.89 -16.24 -15.50
N ASP A 77 -0.93 -17.02 -15.01
CA ASP A 77 -1.21 -18.20 -14.17
C ASP A 77 -1.93 -17.81 -12.87
N ALA A 78 -1.56 -16.68 -12.27
CA ALA A 78 -2.24 -16.17 -11.08
C ALA A 78 -3.68 -15.73 -11.38
N LEU A 79 -3.95 -15.18 -12.57
CA LEU A 79 -5.30 -14.77 -12.97
C LEU A 79 -6.27 -15.95 -13.12
N VAL A 80 -5.78 -17.14 -13.39
CA VAL A 80 -6.63 -18.36 -13.46
C VAL A 80 -7.35 -18.62 -12.13
N LYS A 81 -6.76 -18.19 -11.01
CA LYS A 81 -7.38 -18.33 -9.68
C LYS A 81 -8.67 -17.53 -9.51
N PHE A 82 -8.87 -16.50 -10.31
CA PHE A 82 -10.08 -15.67 -10.27
C PHE A 82 -11.27 -16.29 -11.05
N GLY A 83 -11.06 -17.39 -11.79
CA GLY A 83 -12.11 -18.08 -12.52
C GLY A 83 -12.90 -17.14 -13.42
N ASP A 84 -14.23 -17.12 -13.28
CA ASP A 84 -15.13 -16.31 -14.12
C ASP A 84 -14.95 -14.77 -13.89
N SER A 85 -14.30 -14.37 -12.81
CA SER A 85 -14.02 -12.95 -12.51
C SER A 85 -12.70 -12.46 -13.14
N ALA A 86 -12.11 -13.22 -14.06
CA ALA A 86 -10.84 -12.88 -14.69
C ALA A 86 -10.88 -11.58 -15.51
N ASP A 87 -12.04 -11.17 -16.04
CA ASP A 87 -12.19 -9.96 -16.87
C ASP A 87 -12.44 -8.65 -16.10
N GLY A 88 -12.61 -8.72 -14.76
CA GLY A 88 -12.85 -7.52 -13.94
C GLY A 88 -11.58 -6.67 -13.75
N ASP A 89 -11.78 -5.41 -13.37
CA ASP A 89 -10.69 -4.50 -12.99
C ASP A 89 -9.86 -5.09 -11.86
N LYS A 90 -8.54 -5.10 -12.02
CA LYS A 90 -7.60 -5.63 -11.05
C LYS A 90 -6.40 -4.73 -10.90
N VAL A 91 -5.83 -4.74 -9.71
CA VAL A 91 -4.58 -4.05 -9.40
C VAL A 91 -3.54 -5.09 -8.98
N LEU A 92 -2.43 -5.13 -9.70
CA LEU A 92 -1.26 -5.92 -9.36
C LEU A 92 -0.31 -5.08 -8.50
N LEU A 93 -0.19 -5.42 -7.22
CA LEU A 93 0.72 -4.78 -6.27
C LEU A 93 2.05 -5.52 -6.24
N ILE A 94 3.13 -4.84 -6.59
CA ILE A 94 4.48 -5.41 -6.68
C ILE A 94 5.52 -4.57 -5.96
N ALA A 95 6.62 -5.21 -5.56
CA ALA A 95 7.80 -4.52 -5.05
C ALA A 95 8.57 -3.81 -6.19
N PRO A 96 9.31 -2.73 -5.90
CA PRO A 96 10.14 -2.03 -6.90
C PRO A 96 11.15 -2.95 -7.59
N ALA A 97 11.72 -3.91 -6.87
CA ALA A 97 12.65 -4.90 -7.42
C ALA A 97 11.97 -5.82 -8.45
N GLN A 98 10.73 -6.22 -8.18
CA GLN A 98 9.93 -7.05 -9.07
C GLN A 98 9.50 -6.26 -10.32
N MET A 99 9.22 -4.96 -10.18
CA MET A 99 8.97 -4.08 -11.32
C MET A 99 10.18 -3.99 -12.25
N ALA A 100 11.39 -3.93 -11.69
CA ALA A 100 12.62 -3.95 -12.48
C ALA A 100 12.80 -5.28 -13.24
N ALA A 101 12.48 -6.42 -12.62
CA ALA A 101 12.51 -7.73 -13.26
C ALA A 101 11.50 -7.82 -14.42
N LEU A 102 10.28 -7.35 -14.16
CA LEU A 102 9.21 -7.34 -15.14
C LEU A 102 9.55 -6.50 -16.39
N ARG A 103 10.13 -5.31 -16.20
CA ARG A 103 10.58 -4.43 -17.30
C ARG A 103 11.71 -5.04 -18.13
N LYS A 104 12.49 -5.95 -17.58
CA LYS A 104 13.55 -6.68 -18.29
C LYS A 104 13.05 -7.91 -19.02
N SER A 105 11.81 -8.35 -18.77
CA SER A 105 11.25 -9.52 -19.43
C SER A 105 10.98 -9.23 -20.92
N GLU A 106 11.25 -10.21 -21.78
CA GLU A 106 10.99 -10.08 -23.23
C GLU A 106 9.52 -9.83 -23.56
N SER A 107 8.61 -10.41 -22.80
CA SER A 107 7.17 -10.24 -22.97
C SER A 107 6.73 -8.79 -22.77
N TRP A 108 7.35 -8.09 -21.80
CA TRP A 108 7.12 -6.67 -21.57
C TRP A 108 7.66 -5.81 -22.71
N LEU A 109 8.87 -6.12 -23.19
CA LEU A 109 9.51 -5.38 -24.28
C LEU A 109 8.75 -5.51 -25.59
N LYS A 110 8.21 -6.70 -25.90
CA LYS A 110 7.40 -6.93 -27.11
C LYS A 110 6.03 -6.23 -27.06
N ALA A 111 5.43 -6.10 -25.88
CA ALA A 111 4.18 -5.35 -25.71
C ALA A 111 4.36 -3.83 -25.92
N THR A 112 5.59 -3.34 -25.84
CA THR A 112 5.94 -1.92 -25.96
C THR A 112 6.23 -1.48 -27.41
N ASP A 113 6.14 -2.35 -28.40
CA ASP A 113 6.26 -1.97 -29.82
C ASP A 113 5.18 -0.93 -30.26
N MET A 114 4.14 -0.74 -29.45
CA MET A 114 3.11 0.29 -29.60
C MET A 114 3.37 1.61 -28.86
N GLY A 115 4.46 1.75 -28.10
CA GLY A 115 4.62 2.93 -27.27
C GLY A 115 6.03 3.25 -26.81
N VAL A 116 6.85 3.84 -27.68
CA VAL A 116 8.12 4.49 -27.29
C VAL A 116 7.90 5.51 -26.15
N ASP A 117 6.76 6.18 -26.11
CA ASP A 117 6.32 7.08 -25.05
C ASP A 117 6.18 6.42 -23.65
N PHE A 118 5.87 5.14 -23.63
CA PHE A 118 5.68 4.38 -22.40
C PHE A 118 7.00 4.07 -21.69
N LEU A 119 8.04 3.73 -22.44
CA LEU A 119 9.39 3.52 -21.93
C LEU A 119 10.02 4.80 -21.39
N MET A 120 9.75 5.93 -22.04
CA MET A 120 10.36 7.23 -21.72
C MET A 120 9.73 7.88 -20.48
N LYS A 121 8.43 7.69 -20.24
CA LYS A 121 7.70 8.33 -19.12
C LYS A 121 7.68 7.55 -17.82
N GLY A 122 8.19 6.31 -17.82
CA GLY A 122 8.21 5.46 -16.61
C GLY A 122 6.84 5.14 -16.03
N THR A 123 5.79 5.29 -16.85
CA THR A 123 4.40 5.00 -16.44
C THR A 123 4.27 3.54 -16.07
N VAL A 124 3.59 3.27 -14.97
CA VAL A 124 3.25 1.90 -14.56
C VAL A 124 2.17 1.39 -15.49
N GLY A 125 2.43 0.30 -16.21
CA GLY A 125 1.55 -0.18 -17.26
C GLY A 125 0.43 -1.09 -16.79
N MET A 126 -0.30 -1.62 -17.76
CA MET A 126 -1.26 -2.71 -17.58
C MET A 126 -0.65 -4.02 -18.08
N ILE A 127 -0.88 -5.12 -17.34
CA ILE A 127 -0.48 -6.47 -17.70
C ILE A 127 -1.71 -7.36 -17.60
N HIS A 128 -2.08 -8.01 -18.68
CA HIS A 128 -3.26 -8.89 -18.72
C HIS A 128 -4.52 -8.27 -18.09
N GLY A 129 -4.77 -6.97 -18.35
CA GLY A 129 -5.91 -6.24 -17.77
C GLY A 129 -5.72 -5.76 -16.33
N CYS A 130 -4.59 -6.08 -15.68
CA CYS A 130 -4.27 -5.61 -14.35
C CYS A 130 -3.48 -4.30 -14.40
N GLN A 131 -3.91 -3.29 -13.66
CA GLN A 131 -3.11 -2.10 -13.42
C GLN A 131 -1.97 -2.44 -12.49
N VAL A 132 -0.74 -2.10 -12.86
CA VAL A 132 0.43 -2.36 -12.04
C VAL A 132 0.68 -1.20 -11.09
N ALA A 133 0.70 -1.46 -9.80
CA ALA A 133 1.05 -0.49 -8.76
C ALA A 133 2.26 -0.97 -7.96
N VAL A 134 3.21 -0.05 -7.75
CA VAL A 134 4.46 -0.37 -7.04
C VAL A 134 4.35 0.09 -5.59
N SER A 135 4.67 -0.80 -4.66
CA SER A 135 4.65 -0.49 -3.23
C SER A 135 5.94 -0.90 -2.53
N ASN A 136 6.53 0.03 -1.79
CA ASN A 136 7.68 -0.23 -0.91
C ASN A 136 7.31 -1.02 0.36
N LYS A 137 6.01 -1.29 0.57
CA LYS A 137 5.53 -2.07 1.72
C LYS A 137 5.72 -3.57 1.51
N ILE A 138 5.83 -4.02 0.26
CA ILE A 138 6.15 -5.39 -0.11
C ILE A 138 7.66 -5.58 0.04
N LYS A 139 8.03 -6.43 1.01
CA LYS A 139 9.44 -6.73 1.31
C LYS A 139 9.73 -8.18 1.01
N ALA A 140 10.98 -8.47 0.61
CA ALA A 140 11.43 -9.84 0.47
C ALA A 140 11.51 -10.52 1.84
N ALA A 141 10.96 -11.74 1.91
CA ALA A 141 11.20 -12.68 2.99
C ALA A 141 12.07 -13.82 2.44
N SER A 142 13.28 -13.98 2.95
CA SER A 142 14.25 -15.00 2.46
C SER A 142 14.50 -14.94 0.94
N GLY A 143 14.48 -13.74 0.35
CA GLY A 143 14.69 -13.54 -1.09
C GLY A 143 13.41 -13.68 -1.95
N VAL A 144 12.31 -14.11 -1.39
CA VAL A 144 11.03 -14.25 -2.08
C VAL A 144 10.15 -13.03 -1.81
N TYR A 145 9.48 -12.52 -2.85
CA TYR A 145 8.53 -11.43 -2.77
C TYR A 145 7.10 -11.96 -2.89
N GLU A 146 6.23 -11.55 -1.99
CA GLU A 146 4.80 -11.78 -2.10
C GLU A 146 4.16 -10.64 -2.89
N ASN A 147 3.75 -10.91 -4.12
CA ASN A 147 3.03 -9.96 -4.96
C ASN A 147 1.53 -10.26 -4.87
N TYR A 148 0.68 -9.24 -4.94
CA TYR A 148 -0.75 -9.38 -4.75
C TYR A 148 -1.52 -8.88 -5.97
N ILE A 149 -2.52 -9.66 -6.41
CA ILE A 149 -3.53 -9.21 -7.35
C ILE A 149 -4.82 -8.99 -6.57
N VAL A 150 -5.32 -7.76 -6.60
CA VAL A 150 -6.47 -7.34 -5.79
C VAL A 150 -7.57 -6.82 -6.71
N MET A 151 -8.80 -7.26 -6.47
CA MET A 151 -10.00 -6.72 -7.11
C MET A 151 -10.64 -5.63 -6.22
N PRO A 152 -11.38 -4.69 -6.81
CA PRO A 152 -12.23 -3.79 -6.05
C PRO A 152 -13.19 -4.56 -5.14
N GLY A 153 -13.24 -4.18 -3.86
CA GLY A 153 -14.07 -4.86 -2.86
C GLY A 153 -13.39 -5.99 -2.08
N ALA A 154 -12.18 -6.44 -2.47
CA ALA A 154 -11.44 -7.46 -1.73
C ALA A 154 -10.94 -6.98 -0.36
N LEU A 155 -10.75 -5.68 -0.19
CA LEU A 155 -10.40 -5.04 1.07
C LEU A 155 -11.47 -4.04 1.46
N ALA A 156 -11.90 -4.09 2.72
CA ALA A 156 -12.82 -3.12 3.31
C ALA A 156 -12.12 -2.36 4.44
N LEU A 157 -12.23 -1.05 4.42
CA LEU A 157 -11.75 -0.17 5.47
C LEU A 157 -12.92 0.27 6.35
N PHE A 158 -12.89 -0.08 7.63
CA PHE A 158 -13.90 0.32 8.61
C PHE A 158 -13.35 1.46 9.47
N LEU A 159 -13.82 2.67 9.23
CA LEU A 159 -13.48 3.85 10.01
C LEU A 159 -14.55 4.05 11.09
N LYS A 160 -14.15 4.02 12.36
CA LYS A 160 -15.04 4.35 13.49
C LYS A 160 -15.04 5.86 13.77
N ARG A 161 -13.92 6.52 13.49
CA ARG A 161 -13.73 7.96 13.65
C ARG A 161 -12.76 8.46 12.59
N ASP A 162 -13.00 9.64 12.05
CA ASP A 162 -12.08 10.28 11.13
C ASP A 162 -10.79 10.72 11.82
N THR A 163 -9.79 11.04 11.02
CA THR A 163 -8.51 11.58 11.49
C THR A 163 -8.73 12.90 12.19
N GLU A 164 -8.20 13.06 13.39
CA GLU A 164 -8.22 14.30 14.15
C GLU A 164 -6.81 14.71 14.51
N ALA A 165 -6.50 15.99 14.37
CA ALA A 165 -5.27 16.60 14.82
C ALA A 165 -5.57 17.45 16.08
N GLU A 166 -4.84 17.19 17.13
CA GLU A 166 -4.93 17.97 18.37
C GLU A 166 -3.58 18.64 18.63
N MET A 167 -3.62 19.91 19.00
CA MET A 167 -2.43 20.66 19.44
C MET A 167 -2.54 20.91 20.93
N GLN A 168 -1.55 20.46 21.69
CA GLN A 168 -1.44 20.73 23.10
C GLN A 168 -0.21 21.60 23.40
N MET A 169 -0.41 22.68 24.13
CA MET A 169 0.67 23.51 24.65
C MET A 169 1.04 23.05 26.06
N LEU A 170 2.27 22.62 26.23
CA LEU A 170 2.79 22.23 27.55
C LEU A 170 3.33 23.48 28.24
N ALA A 171 2.50 24.07 29.13
CA ALA A 171 2.89 25.22 29.93
C ALA A 171 4.11 24.90 30.82
N GLY A 172 5.14 25.73 30.75
CA GLY A 172 6.37 25.58 31.52
C GLY A 172 7.52 24.85 30.84
N ARG A 173 7.32 24.29 29.66
CA ARG A 173 8.37 23.66 28.85
C ARG A 173 8.62 24.35 27.51
N GLY A 174 7.83 25.37 27.15
CA GLY A 174 7.93 26.02 25.83
C GLY A 174 7.75 25.03 24.67
N GLN A 175 6.94 24.01 24.85
CA GLN A 175 6.74 22.93 23.88
C GLN A 175 5.29 22.88 23.41
N ARG A 176 5.11 22.63 22.13
CA ARG A 176 3.80 22.35 21.51
C ARG A 176 3.81 20.92 21.00
N THR A 177 2.82 20.13 21.40
CA THR A 177 2.65 18.76 20.90
C THR A 177 1.51 18.74 19.92
N LEU A 178 1.78 18.31 18.70
CA LEU A 178 0.77 17.99 17.70
C LEU A 178 0.49 16.49 17.75
N LEU A 179 -0.77 16.12 17.94
CA LEU A 179 -1.22 14.74 17.92
C LEU A 179 -2.25 14.57 16.81
N GLU A 180 -1.96 13.68 15.87
CA GLU A 180 -2.93 13.21 14.89
C GLU A 180 -3.35 11.78 15.26
N GLN A 181 -4.66 11.54 15.37
CA GLN A 181 -5.20 10.23 15.73
C GLN A 181 -6.14 9.73 14.65
N VAL A 182 -5.90 8.53 14.16
CA VAL A 182 -6.79 7.83 13.24
C VAL A 182 -7.21 6.51 13.84
N HIS A 183 -8.47 6.13 13.65
CA HIS A 183 -9.00 4.83 14.02
C HIS A 183 -9.37 3.99 12.78
N PRO A 184 -8.41 3.57 11.96
CA PRO A 184 -8.72 2.71 10.83
C PRO A 184 -8.68 1.24 11.24
N VAL A 185 -9.53 0.46 10.62
CA VAL A 185 -9.41 -1.00 10.60
C VAL A 185 -9.51 -1.46 9.17
N ALA A 186 -8.48 -2.13 8.70
CA ALA A 186 -8.56 -2.90 7.47
C ALA A 186 -8.97 -4.33 7.83
N ASN A 187 -10.00 -4.86 7.21
CA ASN A 187 -10.38 -6.25 7.33
C ASN A 187 -10.47 -6.91 5.96
N GLN A 188 -10.06 -8.16 5.92
CA GLN A 188 -10.21 -9.01 4.76
C GLN A 188 -11.68 -9.43 4.68
N ALA A 189 -12.36 -9.13 3.59
CA ALA A 189 -13.61 -9.78 3.27
C ALA A 189 -13.28 -11.19 2.78
N ASP A 190 -13.71 -12.21 3.52
CA ASP A 190 -13.67 -13.58 3.03
C ASP A 190 -14.61 -13.70 1.83
N LEU A 191 -14.04 -14.02 0.68
CA LEU A 191 -14.76 -14.37 -0.55
C LEU A 191 -15.11 -15.86 -0.54
#